data_84f32876af6385451f676c840300c890
#
_entry.id   84f32876af6385451f676c840300c890
#
_cell.length_a   1.000
_cell.length_b   1.000
_cell.length_c   1.000
_cell.angle_alpha   90.00
_cell.angle_beta   90.00
_cell.angle_gamma   90.00
#
_symmetry.space_group_name_H-M   'P 1'
#
loop_
_entity.id
_entity.type
_entity.pdbx_description
1 polymer ?
#
loop_
_entity_poly.entity_id
_entity_poly.type
_entity_poly.pdbx_seq_one_letter_code
_entity_poly.pdbx_strand_id
1 'polypeptide(L)'
;KVKYEDSKFSFTSILIAWGPLILLLVFWFWMMRRMSGGGGGSGGGGGVFNVGKSKAKLYDKTNIHVTFSDVAGLHEAKQEVEEIVHFLKNPSKYTELGGKIPKGALLVGPPGTGKTLLAKAVAGEAHVPFFSLSGSDFVEMFVGVGASRVRDLFRQAKEKAPCIIFIDEIDAVGRARGKGNNFSGNDERENTLNQLLTEMDGFGSNSGVIILAATNRADVLDSALLRAGRFDRQIYVDLPDLNDRKEIFLVHLKPLKTDKSVDVEFLSRQTPGFSGADIANVCNEAALIAARSNKNFVDKEDFMNAVDRIVGGLEKKNKITTEEERRSIAIHEAGHATISWMLRYANPLVKVTIVPRGKALGAAWYLPEERQITTTEALQDQLCALLGGRAAEDLFLGRVSTGAANDLERVTKLAYAMVTYYGMSDKLPNINYYEMQNDGWNLTKPYSDTTAEVIDAEVNRIISEQYERAKSILREHEAGHHELADLLLKREVILADDVERIFGKRPWASRTEELLGLNAPATATEETTADAEAPIPVEGEEKTEEHPE
;
A
#
# COMPACT_ATOMS: atom_id res chain seq x y z
N LYS A 1 43.39 -67.62 -62.81
CA LYS A 1 42.09 -67.24 -63.40
C LYS A 1 41.20 -66.79 -62.25
N VAL A 2 41.03 -65.50 -62.10
CA VAL A 2 40.09 -64.90 -61.16
C VAL A 2 38.75 -64.79 -61.89
N LYS A 3 37.73 -65.45 -61.39
CA LYS A 3 36.37 -65.30 -61.91
C LYS A 3 35.77 -64.03 -61.23
N TYR A 4 35.38 -63.08 -62.03
CA TYR A 4 34.48 -62.00 -61.63
C TYR A 4 33.05 -62.55 -61.62
N GLU A 5 32.40 -62.57 -60.52
CA GLU A 5 30.95 -62.73 -60.40
C GLU A 5 30.29 -61.37 -60.55
N ASP A 6 29.50 -61.24 -61.60
CA ASP A 6 28.62 -60.05 -61.77
C ASP A 6 27.55 -60.07 -60.72
N SER A 7 27.63 -59.15 -59.77
CA SER A 7 26.56 -58.89 -58.78
C SER A 7 25.38 -58.27 -59.53
N LYS A 8 24.37 -59.08 -59.82
CA LYS A 8 23.08 -58.60 -60.32
C LYS A 8 22.46 -57.76 -59.23
N PHE A 9 22.37 -56.46 -59.46
CA PHE A 9 21.59 -55.53 -58.56
C PHE A 9 20.15 -56.03 -58.51
N SER A 10 19.78 -56.66 -57.40
CA SER A 10 18.43 -57.14 -57.17
C SER A 10 17.60 -55.96 -56.67
N PHE A 11 16.42 -55.75 -57.25
CA PHE A 11 15.47 -54.70 -56.84
C PHE A 11 15.11 -54.81 -55.38
N THR A 12 15.19 -56.02 -54.81
CA THR A 12 14.97 -56.29 -53.36
C THR A 12 16.03 -55.68 -52.46
N SER A 13 17.31 -55.64 -52.87
CA SER A 13 18.38 -55.04 -52.06
C SER A 13 18.30 -53.52 -52.05
N ILE A 14 17.82 -52.90 -53.13
CA ILE A 14 17.54 -51.44 -53.14
C ILE A 14 16.36 -51.12 -52.23
N LEU A 15 15.31 -51.94 -52.21
CA LEU A 15 14.12 -51.72 -51.40
C LEU A 15 14.40 -51.92 -49.90
N ILE A 16 15.29 -52.83 -49.52
CA ILE A 16 15.73 -53.03 -48.14
C ILE A 16 16.67 -51.92 -47.70
N ALA A 17 17.54 -51.40 -48.54
CA ALA A 17 18.48 -50.34 -48.23
C ALA A 17 17.79 -48.93 -48.09
N TRP A 18 16.84 -48.64 -48.99
CA TRP A 18 16.17 -47.32 -49.03
C TRP A 18 14.75 -47.30 -48.47
N GLY A 19 14.13 -48.46 -48.26
CA GLY A 19 12.78 -48.65 -47.77
C GLY A 19 12.53 -47.91 -46.45
N PRO A 20 13.38 -48.03 -45.40
CA PRO A 20 13.24 -47.33 -44.18
C PRO A 20 13.31 -45.80 -44.33
N LEU A 21 14.17 -45.31 -45.21
CA LEU A 21 14.37 -43.89 -45.47
C LEU A 21 13.19 -43.28 -46.21
N ILE A 22 12.63 -44.02 -47.18
CA ILE A 22 11.40 -43.64 -47.92
C ILE A 22 10.20 -43.62 -46.95
N LEU A 23 10.06 -44.62 -46.08
CA LEU A 23 9.02 -44.66 -45.05
C LEU A 23 9.12 -43.49 -44.09
N LEU A 24 10.33 -43.11 -43.67
CA LEU A 24 10.59 -41.99 -42.81
C LEU A 24 10.24 -40.65 -43.49
N LEU A 25 10.56 -40.51 -44.78
CA LEU A 25 10.18 -39.35 -45.58
C LEU A 25 8.66 -39.27 -45.81
N VAL A 26 8.01 -40.40 -46.10
CA VAL A 26 6.54 -40.45 -46.25
C VAL A 26 5.85 -40.14 -44.92
N PHE A 27 6.36 -40.69 -43.80
CA PHE A 27 5.87 -40.37 -42.46
C PHE A 27 6.07 -38.88 -42.11
N TRP A 28 7.26 -38.33 -42.42
CA TRP A 28 7.57 -36.93 -42.23
C TRP A 28 6.67 -36.01 -43.06
N PHE A 29 6.45 -36.37 -44.34
CA PHE A 29 5.57 -35.63 -45.24
C PHE A 29 4.09 -35.76 -44.83
N TRP A 30 3.65 -36.93 -44.35
CA TRP A 30 2.32 -37.15 -43.81
C TRP A 30 2.12 -36.37 -42.52
N MET A 31 3.09 -36.34 -41.62
CA MET A 31 3.08 -35.55 -40.39
C MET A 31 3.07 -34.05 -40.71
N MET A 32 3.87 -33.61 -41.69
CA MET A 32 3.91 -32.23 -42.14
C MET A 32 2.59 -31.80 -42.79
N ARG A 33 1.97 -32.69 -43.59
CA ARG A 33 0.64 -32.48 -44.18
C ARG A 33 -0.49 -32.48 -43.13
N ARG A 34 -0.35 -33.27 -42.08
CA ARG A 34 -1.28 -33.29 -40.95
C ARG A 34 -1.13 -32.05 -40.06
N MET A 35 0.09 -31.51 -39.93
CA MET A 35 0.36 -30.22 -39.28
C MET A 35 -0.04 -29.03 -40.15
N SER A 36 0.02 -29.16 -41.49
CA SER A 36 -0.33 -28.07 -42.43
C SER A 36 -1.73 -28.17 -43.01
N GLY A 37 -2.42 -29.32 -42.92
CA GLY A 37 -3.69 -29.59 -43.57
C GLY A 37 -4.89 -29.71 -42.65
N GLY A 38 -5.09 -28.75 -41.75
CA GLY A 38 -6.31 -28.59 -40.98
C GLY A 38 -7.08 -27.34 -41.42
N GLY A 39 -7.31 -27.18 -42.70
CA GLY A 39 -8.14 -26.10 -43.23
C GLY A 39 -9.59 -26.53 -43.40
N GLY A 40 -10.48 -25.98 -42.57
CA GLY A 40 -11.93 -26.09 -42.80
C GLY A 40 -12.69 -26.25 -41.49
N GLY A 41 -12.96 -25.15 -40.79
CA GLY A 41 -13.85 -25.15 -39.63
C GLY A 41 -13.39 -24.17 -38.55
N SER A 42 -13.93 -23.01 -38.58
CA SER A 42 -14.12 -22.04 -37.47
C SER A 42 -13.46 -22.37 -36.11
N GLY A 43 -12.42 -21.61 -35.72
CA GLY A 43 -12.03 -21.48 -34.32
C GLY A 43 -10.65 -22.04 -33.97
N GLY A 44 -9.63 -21.16 -33.85
CA GLY A 44 -8.43 -21.47 -33.06
C GLY A 44 -7.14 -21.68 -33.80
N GLY A 45 -6.73 -20.77 -34.67
CA GLY A 45 -5.35 -20.71 -35.22
C GLY A 45 -4.38 -20.12 -34.19
N GLY A 46 -4.07 -20.83 -33.10
CA GLY A 46 -3.03 -20.49 -32.13
C GLY A 46 -1.67 -21.03 -32.55
N GLY A 47 -1.18 -20.62 -33.74
CA GLY A 47 0.17 -20.96 -34.19
C GLY A 47 1.24 -20.11 -33.53
N VAL A 48 2.49 -20.55 -33.61
CA VAL A 48 3.74 -19.93 -33.13
C VAL A 48 3.86 -18.44 -33.48
N PHE A 49 3.06 -17.91 -34.39
CA PHE A 49 2.96 -16.50 -34.79
C PHE A 49 2.15 -15.59 -33.87
N ASN A 50 1.46 -16.12 -32.82
CA ASN A 50 0.66 -15.32 -31.90
C ASN A 50 1.41 -14.88 -30.62
N VAL A 51 2.64 -15.32 -30.43
CA VAL A 51 3.42 -15.07 -29.21
C VAL A 51 3.72 -13.58 -29.00
N GLY A 52 3.82 -12.80 -30.06
CA GLY A 52 4.12 -11.35 -30.00
C GLY A 52 2.89 -10.44 -29.98
N LYS A 53 1.67 -10.99 -29.96
CA LYS A 53 0.46 -10.15 -29.88
C LYS A 53 0.21 -9.67 -28.46
N SER A 54 -0.29 -8.44 -28.33
CA SER A 54 -0.67 -7.85 -27.06
C SER A 54 -1.76 -8.69 -26.38
N LYS A 55 -1.59 -8.93 -25.06
CA LYS A 55 -2.59 -9.56 -24.19
C LYS A 55 -3.55 -8.52 -23.58
N ALA A 56 -3.49 -7.27 -24.01
CA ALA A 56 -4.31 -6.20 -23.45
C ALA A 56 -5.81 -6.54 -23.57
N LYS A 57 -6.50 -6.42 -22.46
CA LYS A 57 -7.96 -6.50 -22.44
C LYS A 57 -8.52 -5.19 -22.98
N LEU A 58 -9.17 -5.27 -24.13
CA LEU A 58 -9.86 -4.12 -24.69
C LEU A 58 -11.28 -4.05 -24.08
N TYR A 59 -11.57 -2.94 -23.46
CA TYR A 59 -12.92 -2.57 -23.06
C TYR A 59 -13.43 -1.52 -24.06
N ASP A 60 -14.38 -1.89 -24.92
CA ASP A 60 -15.04 -0.95 -25.81
C ASP A 60 -15.93 0.03 -25.03
N LYS A 61 -16.23 1.18 -25.61
CA LYS A 61 -17.04 2.26 -25.01
C LYS A 61 -18.35 1.79 -24.37
N THR A 62 -18.95 0.71 -24.89
CA THR A 62 -20.22 0.14 -24.41
C THR A 62 -20.07 -0.75 -23.20
N ASN A 63 -18.84 -1.21 -22.87
CA ASN A 63 -18.58 -2.16 -21.80
C ASN A 63 -18.00 -1.53 -20.53
N ILE A 64 -17.76 -0.21 -20.54
CA ILE A 64 -17.26 0.51 -19.36
C ILE A 64 -18.44 1.25 -18.74
N HIS A 65 -18.99 0.71 -17.66
CA HIS A 65 -20.09 1.32 -16.91
C HIS A 65 -19.61 2.11 -15.68
N VAL A 66 -18.31 2.03 -15.36
CA VAL A 66 -17.71 2.69 -14.20
C VAL A 66 -17.47 4.15 -14.51
N THR A 67 -17.98 5.05 -13.65
CA THR A 67 -17.83 6.50 -13.73
C THR A 67 -17.26 7.05 -12.42
N PHE A 68 -17.03 8.35 -12.33
CA PHE A 68 -16.58 8.98 -11.08
C PHE A 68 -17.56 8.85 -9.92
N SER A 69 -18.83 8.61 -10.19
CA SER A 69 -19.85 8.33 -9.17
C SER A 69 -19.66 6.96 -8.47
N ASP A 70 -18.94 6.04 -9.11
CA ASP A 70 -18.65 4.72 -8.55
C ASP A 70 -17.32 4.69 -7.76
N VAL A 71 -16.56 5.77 -7.84
CA VAL A 71 -15.32 5.96 -7.08
C VAL A 71 -15.63 6.83 -5.88
N ALA A 72 -15.67 6.26 -4.70
CA ALA A 72 -15.86 7.00 -3.45
C ALA A 72 -14.54 7.62 -2.99
N GLY A 73 -14.59 8.79 -2.36
CA GLY A 73 -13.40 9.54 -1.93
C GLY A 73 -12.50 9.98 -3.08
N LEU A 74 -11.20 10.12 -2.80
CA LEU A 74 -10.16 10.49 -3.78
C LEU A 74 -10.43 11.83 -4.47
N HIS A 75 -10.89 12.84 -3.76
CA HIS A 75 -11.35 14.10 -4.32
C HIS A 75 -10.25 14.82 -5.11
N GLU A 76 -9.04 14.91 -4.58
CA GLU A 76 -7.89 15.55 -5.22
C GLU A 76 -7.47 14.78 -6.47
N ALA A 77 -7.33 13.46 -6.37
CA ALA A 77 -6.95 12.63 -7.51
C ALA A 77 -8.01 12.67 -8.63
N LYS A 78 -9.31 12.73 -8.29
CA LYS A 78 -10.40 12.91 -9.25
C LYS A 78 -10.28 14.25 -9.96
N GLN A 79 -10.02 15.34 -9.24
CA GLN A 79 -9.87 16.67 -9.82
C GLN A 79 -8.72 16.72 -10.81
N GLU A 80 -7.58 16.09 -10.49
CA GLU A 80 -6.44 16.02 -11.42
C GLU A 80 -6.73 15.19 -12.67
N VAL A 81 -7.42 14.05 -12.54
CA VAL A 81 -7.76 13.22 -13.71
C VAL A 81 -8.94 13.79 -14.50
N GLU A 82 -9.77 14.66 -13.94
CA GLU A 82 -10.87 15.33 -14.62
C GLU A 82 -10.37 16.22 -15.76
N GLU A 83 -9.21 16.84 -15.62
CA GLU A 83 -8.56 17.55 -16.72
C GLU A 83 -8.28 16.63 -17.92
N ILE A 84 -7.89 15.37 -17.66
CA ILE A 84 -7.66 14.36 -18.70
C ILE A 84 -8.98 14.02 -19.40
N VAL A 85 -10.07 13.89 -18.65
CA VAL A 85 -11.42 13.64 -19.20
C VAL A 85 -11.86 14.81 -20.07
N HIS A 86 -11.74 16.03 -19.57
CA HIS A 86 -12.10 17.24 -20.32
C HIS A 86 -11.34 17.36 -21.63
N PHE A 87 -10.04 17.00 -21.57
CA PHE A 87 -9.21 16.99 -22.75
C PHE A 87 -9.66 15.93 -23.78
N LEU A 88 -9.92 14.69 -23.35
CA LEU A 88 -10.39 13.61 -24.24
C LEU A 88 -11.76 13.94 -24.88
N LYS A 89 -12.63 14.66 -24.16
CA LYS A 89 -13.94 15.12 -24.66
C LYS A 89 -13.80 16.28 -25.66
N ASN A 90 -12.90 17.23 -25.44
CA ASN A 90 -12.78 18.47 -26.18
C ASN A 90 -11.32 18.85 -26.49
N PRO A 91 -10.60 18.10 -27.33
CA PRO A 91 -9.17 18.33 -27.57
C PRO A 91 -8.88 19.67 -28.28
N SER A 92 -9.79 20.18 -29.15
CA SER A 92 -9.60 21.42 -29.89
C SER A 92 -9.45 22.64 -28.99
N LYS A 93 -10.23 22.73 -27.91
CA LYS A 93 -10.18 23.85 -26.97
C LYS A 93 -8.78 24.09 -26.37
N TYR A 94 -8.03 23.03 -26.16
CA TYR A 94 -6.69 23.12 -25.57
C TYR A 94 -5.61 23.39 -26.61
N THR A 95 -5.77 22.84 -27.83
CA THR A 95 -4.80 23.01 -28.91
C THR A 95 -4.87 24.41 -29.53
N GLU A 96 -6.06 25.04 -29.59
CA GLU A 96 -6.25 26.41 -30.07
C GLU A 96 -5.52 27.46 -29.21
N LEU A 97 -5.39 27.18 -27.89
CA LEU A 97 -4.65 28.03 -26.95
C LEU A 97 -3.15 27.72 -26.92
N GLY A 98 -2.66 26.80 -27.75
CA GLY A 98 -1.26 26.39 -27.79
C GLY A 98 -0.84 25.43 -26.65
N GLY A 99 -1.80 24.93 -25.86
CA GLY A 99 -1.57 23.97 -24.79
C GLY A 99 -1.08 22.62 -25.34
N LYS A 100 -0.08 22.05 -24.68
CA LYS A 100 0.38 20.69 -24.95
C LYS A 100 -0.33 19.73 -24.00
N ILE A 101 -0.87 18.67 -24.57
CA ILE A 101 -1.57 17.63 -23.86
C ILE A 101 -0.58 16.75 -23.12
N PRO A 102 -0.81 16.41 -21.84
CA PRO A 102 -0.01 15.41 -21.17
C PRO A 102 -0.17 14.08 -21.91
N LYS A 103 0.94 13.46 -22.31
CA LYS A 103 0.92 12.16 -22.99
C LYS A 103 0.62 11.03 -22.03
N GLY A 104 1.00 11.18 -20.76
CA GLY A 104 0.80 10.17 -19.76
C GLY A 104 0.69 10.72 -18.35
N ALA A 105 -0.05 10.02 -17.49
CA ALA A 105 -0.09 10.25 -16.05
C ALA A 105 0.19 8.97 -15.28
N LEU A 106 0.92 9.11 -14.17
CA LEU A 106 1.30 8.02 -13.28
C LEU A 106 0.48 8.11 -11.98
N LEU A 107 -0.33 7.10 -11.71
CA LEU A 107 -1.05 6.94 -10.45
C LEU A 107 -0.13 6.27 -9.43
N VAL A 108 0.21 6.98 -8.37
CA VAL A 108 1.15 6.52 -7.33
C VAL A 108 0.41 6.38 -6.01
N GLY A 109 0.60 5.27 -5.30
CA GLY A 109 0.02 5.12 -3.97
C GLY A 109 0.01 3.69 -3.47
N PRO A 110 -0.38 3.46 -2.21
CA PRO A 110 -0.44 2.12 -1.61
C PRO A 110 -1.38 1.16 -2.36
N PRO A 111 -1.20 -0.16 -2.20
CA PRO A 111 -2.11 -1.13 -2.80
C PRO A 111 -3.53 -0.99 -2.22
N GLY A 112 -4.53 -1.29 -3.04
CA GLY A 112 -5.94 -1.27 -2.61
C GLY A 112 -6.59 0.11 -2.55
N THR A 113 -5.90 1.21 -2.89
CA THR A 113 -6.44 2.58 -2.85
C THR A 113 -7.35 2.95 -4.02
N GLY A 114 -7.54 2.04 -4.99
CA GLY A 114 -8.50 2.27 -6.09
C GLY A 114 -7.89 2.81 -7.39
N LYS A 115 -6.56 2.79 -7.57
CA LYS A 115 -5.88 3.29 -8.78
C LYS A 115 -6.44 2.72 -10.08
N THR A 116 -6.61 1.42 -10.16
CA THR A 116 -7.19 0.72 -11.32
C THR A 116 -8.65 1.09 -11.54
N LEU A 117 -9.42 1.30 -10.45
CA LEU A 117 -10.82 1.73 -10.52
C LEU A 117 -10.91 3.17 -11.04
N LEU A 118 -10.08 4.07 -10.54
CA LEU A 118 -9.98 5.46 -10.98
C LEU A 118 -9.64 5.53 -12.48
N ALA A 119 -8.66 4.76 -12.95
CA ALA A 119 -8.30 4.72 -14.37
C ALA A 119 -9.47 4.25 -15.27
N LYS A 120 -10.26 3.25 -14.81
CA LYS A 120 -11.48 2.83 -15.52
C LYS A 120 -12.56 3.91 -15.50
N ALA A 121 -12.73 4.62 -14.38
CA ALA A 121 -13.68 5.71 -14.26
C ALA A 121 -13.36 6.87 -15.21
N VAL A 122 -12.08 7.21 -15.37
CA VAL A 122 -11.63 8.20 -16.37
C VAL A 122 -12.07 7.81 -17.78
N ALA A 123 -11.91 6.55 -18.16
CA ALA A 123 -12.30 6.08 -19.49
C ALA A 123 -13.83 6.05 -19.68
N GLY A 124 -14.57 5.63 -18.64
CA GLY A 124 -16.03 5.64 -18.65
C GLY A 124 -16.59 7.04 -18.71
N GLU A 125 -16.04 7.97 -17.94
CA GLU A 125 -16.44 9.39 -17.95
C GLU A 125 -16.12 10.08 -19.29
N ALA A 126 -14.97 9.75 -19.87
CA ALA A 126 -14.58 10.28 -21.19
C ALA A 126 -15.28 9.59 -22.36
N HIS A 127 -15.98 8.46 -22.15
CA HIS A 127 -16.59 7.62 -23.19
C HIS A 127 -15.61 7.20 -24.29
N VAL A 128 -14.40 6.80 -23.91
CA VAL A 128 -13.34 6.34 -24.83
C VAL A 128 -12.99 4.85 -24.60
N PRO A 129 -12.47 4.14 -25.62
CA PRO A 129 -11.94 2.79 -25.46
C PRO A 129 -10.81 2.73 -24.41
N PHE A 130 -10.76 1.65 -23.67
CA PHE A 130 -9.80 1.42 -22.60
C PHE A 130 -9.04 0.12 -22.82
N PHE A 131 -7.73 0.22 -22.99
CA PHE A 131 -6.82 -0.91 -23.08
C PHE A 131 -6.20 -1.13 -21.70
N SER A 132 -6.42 -2.28 -21.08
CA SER A 132 -5.88 -2.60 -19.76
C SER A 132 -4.96 -3.80 -19.82
N LEU A 133 -3.78 -3.65 -19.22
CA LEU A 133 -2.80 -4.73 -19.08
C LEU A 133 -1.96 -4.51 -17.81
N SER A 134 -1.31 -5.57 -17.34
CA SER A 134 -0.32 -5.48 -16.26
C SER A 134 1.09 -5.32 -16.85
N GLY A 135 1.97 -4.58 -16.15
CA GLY A 135 3.39 -4.53 -16.50
C GLY A 135 4.03 -5.92 -16.60
N SER A 136 3.57 -6.87 -15.78
CA SER A 136 4.01 -8.27 -15.84
C SER A 136 3.68 -8.98 -17.17
N ASP A 137 2.64 -8.54 -17.90
CA ASP A 137 2.28 -9.12 -19.21
C ASP A 137 3.33 -8.85 -20.30
N PHE A 138 4.20 -7.88 -20.07
CA PHE A 138 5.31 -7.59 -20.97
C PHE A 138 6.58 -8.38 -20.64
N VAL A 139 6.69 -8.92 -19.43
CA VAL A 139 7.86 -9.67 -18.99
C VAL A 139 7.72 -11.13 -19.45
N GLU A 140 8.56 -11.54 -20.39
CA GLU A 140 8.57 -12.91 -20.94
C GLU A 140 10.00 -13.46 -20.95
N MET A 141 10.13 -14.78 -21.01
CA MET A 141 11.45 -15.45 -21.05
C MET A 141 12.09 -15.39 -22.44
N PHE A 142 11.33 -15.08 -23.50
CA PHE A 142 11.82 -15.05 -24.88
C PHE A 142 12.17 -13.64 -25.31
N VAL A 143 13.39 -13.47 -25.82
CA VAL A 143 13.93 -12.17 -26.26
C VAL A 143 13.07 -11.54 -27.36
N GLY A 144 12.72 -10.27 -27.19
CA GLY A 144 11.97 -9.46 -28.16
C GLY A 144 10.45 -9.63 -28.13
N VAL A 145 9.90 -10.55 -27.34
CA VAL A 145 8.45 -10.76 -27.24
C VAL A 145 7.78 -9.58 -26.51
N GLY A 146 8.35 -9.12 -25.41
CA GLY A 146 7.85 -7.97 -24.65
C GLY A 146 7.81 -6.71 -25.52
N ALA A 147 8.90 -6.40 -26.19
CA ALA A 147 8.98 -5.27 -27.11
C ALA A 147 7.98 -5.38 -28.29
N SER A 148 7.74 -6.59 -28.81
CA SER A 148 6.73 -6.83 -29.83
C SER A 148 5.31 -6.57 -29.35
N ARG A 149 4.97 -6.95 -28.10
CA ARG A 149 3.68 -6.68 -27.47
C ARG A 149 3.45 -5.19 -27.24
N VAL A 150 4.50 -4.48 -26.84
CA VAL A 150 4.42 -3.02 -26.70
C VAL A 150 4.06 -2.40 -28.06
N ARG A 151 4.79 -2.71 -29.13
CA ARG A 151 4.48 -2.18 -30.48
C ARG A 151 3.06 -2.50 -30.94
N ASP A 152 2.60 -3.74 -30.72
CA ASP A 152 1.27 -4.18 -31.13
C ASP A 152 0.17 -3.43 -30.35
N LEU A 153 0.35 -3.26 -29.02
CA LEU A 153 -0.55 -2.48 -28.18
C LEU A 153 -0.70 -1.04 -28.68
N PHE A 154 0.43 -0.37 -28.90
CA PHE A 154 0.44 1.03 -29.32
C PHE A 154 -0.12 1.20 -30.73
N ARG A 155 0.10 0.25 -31.64
CA ARG A 155 -0.54 0.21 -32.96
C ARG A 155 -2.06 0.11 -32.85
N GLN A 156 -2.58 -0.83 -32.04
CA GLN A 156 -4.02 -0.99 -31.80
C GLN A 156 -4.65 0.25 -31.17
N ALA A 157 -3.94 0.91 -30.23
CA ALA A 157 -4.42 2.14 -29.62
C ALA A 157 -4.49 3.29 -30.62
N LYS A 158 -3.51 3.43 -31.53
CA LYS A 158 -3.53 4.41 -32.60
C LYS A 158 -4.74 4.23 -33.54
N GLU A 159 -5.07 2.98 -33.87
CA GLU A 159 -6.21 2.63 -34.70
C GLU A 159 -7.57 2.98 -34.04
N LYS A 160 -7.62 3.01 -32.71
CA LYS A 160 -8.84 3.26 -31.90
C LYS A 160 -8.85 4.60 -31.17
N ALA A 161 -7.99 5.52 -31.56
CA ALA A 161 -7.97 6.87 -30.96
C ALA A 161 -9.30 7.64 -31.22
N PRO A 162 -9.81 8.45 -30.26
CA PRO A 162 -9.25 8.68 -28.93
C PRO A 162 -9.45 7.50 -27.98
N CYS A 163 -8.42 7.15 -27.19
CA CYS A 163 -8.46 6.02 -26.27
C CYS A 163 -7.48 6.19 -25.09
N ILE A 164 -7.64 5.36 -24.08
CA ILE A 164 -6.71 5.28 -22.94
C ILE A 164 -6.01 3.92 -22.93
N ILE A 165 -4.68 3.94 -22.76
CA ILE A 165 -3.88 2.76 -22.42
C ILE A 165 -3.62 2.81 -20.92
N PHE A 166 -4.00 1.77 -20.19
CA PHE A 166 -3.70 1.63 -18.77
C PHE A 166 -2.74 0.48 -18.51
N ILE A 167 -1.63 0.80 -17.86
CA ILE A 167 -0.58 -0.16 -17.48
C ILE A 167 -0.54 -0.24 -15.96
N ASP A 168 -1.07 -1.32 -15.40
CA ASP A 168 -1.00 -1.57 -13.97
C ASP A 168 0.36 -2.15 -13.60
N GLU A 169 0.84 -1.89 -12.37
CA GLU A 169 2.13 -2.38 -11.88
C GLU A 169 3.29 -2.09 -12.85
N ILE A 170 3.38 -0.84 -13.32
CA ILE A 170 4.40 -0.43 -14.30
C ILE A 170 5.84 -0.70 -13.81
N ASP A 171 6.06 -0.77 -12.50
CA ASP A 171 7.34 -1.10 -11.88
C ASP A 171 7.83 -2.53 -12.23
N ALA A 172 6.95 -3.43 -12.69
CA ALA A 172 7.37 -4.71 -13.23
C ALA A 172 8.28 -4.56 -14.46
N VAL A 173 8.10 -3.55 -15.30
CA VAL A 173 8.92 -3.23 -16.49
C VAL A 173 9.82 -2.04 -16.25
N GLY A 174 9.31 -1.03 -15.55
CA GLY A 174 9.88 0.32 -15.43
C GLY A 174 10.94 0.50 -14.34
N ARG A 175 11.39 -0.55 -13.65
CA ARG A 175 12.38 -0.41 -12.57
C ARG A 175 13.72 0.11 -13.07
N ALA A 176 14.35 1.05 -12.33
CA ALA A 176 15.67 1.59 -12.61
C ALA A 176 16.74 0.49 -12.76
N ARG A 177 17.73 0.77 -13.61
CA ARG A 177 18.84 -0.13 -13.90
C ARG A 177 19.65 -0.39 -12.65
N GLY A 178 19.62 -1.62 -12.12
CA GLY A 178 20.49 -2.04 -11.04
C GLY A 178 21.91 -2.31 -11.55
N LYS A 179 22.93 -1.74 -10.90
CA LYS A 179 24.36 -2.03 -11.19
C LYS A 179 24.80 -3.44 -10.74
N GLY A 180 23.92 -4.45 -10.71
CA GLY A 180 24.20 -5.80 -10.24
C GLY A 180 24.31 -6.83 -11.35
N ASN A 181 25.33 -7.65 -11.25
CA ASN A 181 25.77 -8.71 -12.17
C ASN A 181 24.82 -9.93 -12.27
N ASN A 182 23.52 -9.74 -12.52
CA ASN A 182 22.61 -10.87 -12.82
C ASN A 182 22.30 -10.93 -14.31
N PHE A 183 23.04 -11.75 -14.99
CA PHE A 183 23.33 -11.80 -16.42
C PHE A 183 22.23 -12.40 -17.34
N SER A 184 20.97 -12.58 -16.99
CA SER A 184 20.03 -13.17 -17.98
C SER A 184 18.58 -12.67 -17.97
N GLY A 185 18.10 -12.01 -16.92
CA GLY A 185 16.69 -11.57 -16.83
C GLY A 185 16.49 -10.08 -17.05
N ASN A 186 17.56 -9.29 -17.01
CA ASN A 186 17.49 -7.84 -17.10
C ASN A 186 17.43 -7.32 -18.54
N ASP A 187 18.09 -8.00 -19.50
CA ASP A 187 18.20 -7.52 -20.88
C ASP A 187 16.85 -7.45 -21.60
N GLU A 188 15.99 -8.45 -21.41
CA GLU A 188 14.65 -8.47 -22.05
C GLU A 188 13.74 -7.37 -21.48
N ARG A 189 13.83 -7.16 -20.19
CA ARG A 189 13.08 -6.12 -19.50
C ARG A 189 13.53 -4.72 -19.93
N GLU A 190 14.85 -4.49 -20.03
CA GLU A 190 15.40 -3.23 -20.55
C GLU A 190 15.01 -2.99 -22.01
N ASN A 191 15.03 -4.02 -22.84
CA ASN A 191 14.57 -3.93 -24.24
C ASN A 191 13.09 -3.54 -24.31
N THR A 192 12.26 -4.12 -23.45
CA THR A 192 10.84 -3.80 -23.36
C THR A 192 10.61 -2.39 -22.86
N LEU A 193 11.34 -1.95 -21.81
CA LEU A 193 11.30 -0.56 -21.33
C LEU A 193 11.72 0.43 -22.42
N ASN A 194 12.84 0.18 -23.10
CA ASN A 194 13.32 1.05 -24.18
C ASN A 194 12.30 1.14 -25.32
N GLN A 195 11.62 0.02 -25.66
CA GLN A 195 10.55 0.04 -26.64
C GLN A 195 9.35 0.86 -26.17
N LEU A 196 8.95 0.73 -24.89
CA LEU A 196 7.88 1.54 -24.28
C LEU A 196 8.20 3.04 -24.37
N LEU A 197 9.42 3.43 -23.98
CA LEU A 197 9.87 4.81 -24.09
C LEU A 197 9.85 5.32 -25.53
N THR A 198 10.29 4.49 -26.48
CA THR A 198 10.30 4.83 -27.92
C THR A 198 8.89 5.04 -28.44
N GLU A 199 7.93 4.17 -28.08
CA GLU A 199 6.54 4.30 -28.50
C GLU A 199 5.91 5.56 -27.88
N MET A 200 6.17 5.86 -26.60
CA MET A 200 5.69 7.08 -25.94
C MET A 200 6.23 8.35 -26.61
N ASP A 201 7.50 8.37 -26.98
CA ASP A 201 8.12 9.51 -27.68
C ASP A 201 7.58 9.65 -29.10
N GLY A 202 7.28 8.52 -29.76
CA GLY A 202 6.75 8.44 -31.13
C GLY A 202 5.30 8.92 -31.30
N PHE A 203 4.60 9.24 -30.21
CA PHE A 203 3.29 9.89 -30.27
C PHE A 203 3.44 11.40 -30.50
N GLY A 204 2.76 11.93 -31.53
CA GLY A 204 2.52 13.37 -31.66
C GLY A 204 1.67 13.86 -30.48
N SER A 205 1.87 15.09 -30.05
CA SER A 205 1.15 15.71 -28.93
C SER A 205 -0.38 15.73 -29.07
N ASN A 206 -0.92 15.38 -30.24
CA ASN A 206 -2.36 15.42 -30.55
C ASN A 206 -2.91 14.08 -31.07
N SER A 207 -2.27 12.95 -30.71
CA SER A 207 -2.70 11.63 -31.22
C SER A 207 -4.01 11.12 -30.62
N GLY A 208 -4.56 11.79 -29.61
CA GLY A 208 -5.77 11.33 -28.91
C GLY A 208 -5.58 10.07 -28.04
N VAL A 209 -4.35 9.61 -27.86
CA VAL A 209 -4.04 8.47 -26.98
C VAL A 209 -3.39 8.99 -25.72
N ILE A 210 -3.95 8.63 -24.56
CA ILE A 210 -3.39 8.95 -23.24
C ILE A 210 -2.97 7.66 -22.55
N ILE A 211 -1.79 7.68 -21.94
CA ILE A 211 -1.27 6.54 -21.21
C ILE A 211 -1.42 6.81 -19.72
N LEU A 212 -2.20 5.99 -19.02
CA LEU A 212 -2.26 5.97 -17.58
C LEU A 212 -1.43 4.79 -17.08
N ALA A 213 -0.57 4.99 -16.12
CA ALA A 213 0.13 3.90 -15.46
C ALA A 213 -0.14 3.93 -13.95
N ALA A 214 -0.07 2.78 -13.29
CA ALA A 214 -0.19 2.70 -11.85
C ALA A 214 1.01 1.96 -11.24
N THR A 215 1.47 2.43 -10.09
CA THR A 215 2.51 1.77 -9.31
C THR A 215 2.27 1.96 -7.81
N ASN A 216 2.72 0.98 -7.03
CA ASN A 216 2.80 1.10 -5.58
C ASN A 216 4.18 1.62 -5.12
N ARG A 217 5.16 1.70 -6.04
CA ARG A 217 6.56 1.99 -5.76
C ARG A 217 7.17 2.91 -6.81
N ALA A 218 6.87 4.20 -6.70
CA ALA A 218 7.46 5.20 -7.60
C ALA A 218 8.98 5.35 -7.42
N ASP A 219 9.49 5.05 -6.21
CA ASP A 219 10.90 5.10 -5.82
C ASP A 219 11.81 4.19 -6.66
N VAL A 220 11.27 3.09 -7.18
CA VAL A 220 12.06 2.12 -7.96
C VAL A 220 12.02 2.35 -9.46
N LEU A 221 11.23 3.31 -9.94
CA LEU A 221 11.06 3.56 -11.37
C LEU A 221 12.29 4.24 -11.99
N ASP A 222 12.58 3.89 -13.25
CA ASP A 222 13.60 4.56 -14.04
C ASP A 222 13.19 6.03 -14.29
N SER A 223 14.08 6.95 -13.98
CA SER A 223 13.87 8.38 -14.14
C SER A 223 13.52 8.79 -15.58
N ALA A 224 13.89 7.97 -16.57
CA ALA A 224 13.53 8.20 -17.96
C ALA A 224 12.01 8.12 -18.20
N LEU A 225 11.26 7.35 -17.42
CA LEU A 225 9.80 7.29 -17.48
C LEU A 225 9.14 8.58 -17.01
N LEU A 226 9.75 9.27 -16.04
CA LEU A 226 9.21 10.47 -15.38
C LEU A 226 9.58 11.78 -16.09
N ARG A 227 10.23 11.70 -17.26
CA ARG A 227 10.60 12.88 -18.05
C ARG A 227 9.39 13.49 -18.77
N ALA A 228 9.45 14.81 -18.99
CA ALA A 228 8.46 15.55 -19.77
C ALA A 228 8.21 14.88 -21.15
N GLY A 229 6.93 14.75 -21.50
CA GLY A 229 6.47 14.06 -22.71
C GLY A 229 6.27 12.56 -22.56
N ARG A 230 6.41 12.01 -21.33
CA ARG A 230 6.11 10.63 -20.94
C ARG A 230 5.11 10.64 -19.79
N PHE A 231 5.49 10.19 -18.59
CA PHE A 231 4.68 10.34 -17.37
C PHE A 231 5.06 11.65 -16.66
N ASP A 232 4.65 12.75 -17.23
CA ASP A 232 4.97 14.09 -16.76
C ASP A 232 4.05 14.57 -15.61
N ARG A 233 2.95 13.85 -15.38
CA ARG A 233 2.07 14.05 -14.22
C ARG A 233 2.12 12.84 -13.30
N GLN A 234 2.36 13.10 -12.02
CA GLN A 234 2.26 12.10 -10.95
C GLN A 234 1.05 12.46 -10.09
N ILE A 235 0.07 11.56 -10.06
CA ILE A 235 -1.17 11.73 -9.32
C ILE A 235 -1.12 10.79 -8.12
N TYR A 236 -1.12 11.37 -6.94
CA TYR A 236 -1.06 10.59 -5.70
C TYR A 236 -2.44 10.09 -5.32
N VAL A 237 -2.53 8.79 -5.04
CA VAL A 237 -3.75 8.09 -4.63
C VAL A 237 -3.47 7.48 -3.26
N ASP A 238 -3.59 8.32 -2.24
CA ASP A 238 -3.24 7.97 -0.86
C ASP A 238 -4.30 7.07 -0.19
N LEU A 239 -4.01 6.65 1.04
CA LEU A 239 -5.01 5.95 1.86
C LEU A 239 -6.16 6.91 2.18
N PRO A 240 -7.40 6.41 2.21
CA PRO A 240 -8.57 7.25 2.43
C PRO A 240 -8.59 7.82 3.86
N ASP A 241 -8.94 9.09 3.99
CA ASP A 241 -9.20 9.75 5.26
C ASP A 241 -10.52 9.28 5.90
N LEU A 242 -10.91 9.85 7.04
CA LEU A 242 -12.13 9.47 7.73
C LEU A 242 -13.39 9.68 6.87
N ASN A 243 -13.46 10.78 6.11
CA ASN A 243 -14.62 11.11 5.29
C ASN A 243 -14.66 10.24 4.03
N ASP A 244 -13.51 10.03 3.40
CA ASP A 244 -13.38 9.10 2.27
C ASP A 244 -13.80 7.69 2.68
N ARG A 245 -13.38 7.22 3.86
CA ARG A 245 -13.81 5.89 4.36
C ARG A 245 -15.31 5.80 4.56
N LYS A 246 -15.96 6.88 5.04
CA LYS A 246 -17.44 6.93 5.12
C LYS A 246 -18.08 6.73 3.75
N GLU A 247 -17.59 7.45 2.74
CA GLU A 247 -18.10 7.31 1.37
C GLU A 247 -17.87 5.91 0.81
N ILE A 248 -16.68 5.33 1.04
CA ILE A 248 -16.33 3.97 0.61
C ILE A 248 -17.24 2.94 1.28
N PHE A 249 -17.49 3.05 2.59
CA PHE A 249 -18.45 2.19 3.29
C PHE A 249 -19.84 2.30 2.70
N LEU A 250 -20.33 3.51 2.41
CA LEU A 250 -21.64 3.71 1.79
C LEU A 250 -21.77 2.98 0.46
N VAL A 251 -20.72 2.95 -0.35
CA VAL A 251 -20.72 2.19 -1.62
C VAL A 251 -20.77 0.69 -1.37
N HIS A 252 -19.93 0.17 -0.47
CA HIS A 252 -19.84 -1.27 -0.22
C HIS A 252 -20.98 -1.83 0.64
N LEU A 253 -21.71 -0.99 1.37
CA LEU A 253 -22.91 -1.38 2.12
C LEU A 253 -24.16 -1.49 1.23
N LYS A 254 -24.23 -0.79 0.09
CA LYS A 254 -25.40 -0.83 -0.82
C LYS A 254 -25.90 -2.24 -1.17
N PRO A 255 -25.02 -3.23 -1.49
CA PRO A 255 -25.48 -4.59 -1.82
C PRO A 255 -25.84 -5.44 -0.60
N LEU A 256 -25.52 -4.99 0.63
CA LEU A 256 -25.69 -5.76 1.85
C LEU A 256 -27.06 -5.46 2.51
N LYS A 257 -27.62 -6.49 3.14
CA LYS A 257 -28.79 -6.32 4.02
C LYS A 257 -28.29 -6.01 5.42
N THR A 258 -28.20 -4.74 5.77
CA THR A 258 -27.73 -4.29 7.07
C THR A 258 -28.86 -4.00 8.03
N ASP A 259 -28.63 -4.21 9.33
CA ASP A 259 -29.54 -3.78 10.40
C ASP A 259 -29.35 -2.27 10.70
N LYS A 260 -30.34 -1.70 11.41
CA LYS A 260 -30.31 -0.29 11.85
C LYS A 260 -29.19 0.02 12.86
N SER A 261 -28.59 -0.98 13.48
CA SER A 261 -27.46 -0.83 14.40
C SER A 261 -26.14 -0.47 13.69
N VAL A 262 -26.09 -0.61 12.35
CA VAL A 262 -24.87 -0.33 11.57
C VAL A 262 -24.74 1.18 11.33
N ASP A 263 -23.80 1.77 12.04
CA ASP A 263 -23.43 3.18 11.90
C ASP A 263 -22.16 3.31 11.07
N VAL A 264 -22.27 3.97 9.91
CA VAL A 264 -21.16 4.17 8.98
C VAL A 264 -20.05 5.03 9.60
N GLU A 265 -20.44 6.03 10.40
CA GLU A 265 -19.46 6.88 11.06
C GLU A 265 -18.64 6.08 12.08
N PHE A 266 -19.31 5.25 12.87
CA PHE A 266 -18.65 4.34 13.78
C PHE A 266 -17.69 3.39 13.03
N LEU A 267 -18.12 2.74 11.95
CA LEU A 267 -17.28 1.83 11.17
C LEU A 267 -16.05 2.53 10.60
N SER A 268 -16.22 3.75 10.09
CA SER A 268 -15.11 4.53 9.53
C SER A 268 -14.08 4.90 10.60
N ARG A 269 -14.51 5.17 11.82
CA ARG A 269 -13.63 5.40 12.98
C ARG A 269 -12.88 4.14 13.42
N GLN A 270 -13.48 2.95 13.23
CA GLN A 270 -12.87 1.67 13.61
C GLN A 270 -11.87 1.12 12.58
N THR A 271 -11.73 1.77 11.42
CA THR A 271 -10.89 1.31 10.31
C THR A 271 -9.86 2.35 9.83
N PRO A 272 -9.09 2.99 10.74
CA PRO A 272 -8.05 3.93 10.33
C PRO A 272 -6.95 3.21 9.58
N GLY A 273 -6.41 3.84 8.53
CA GLY A 273 -5.36 3.27 7.68
C GLY A 273 -5.81 2.13 6.77
N PHE A 274 -7.11 1.81 6.72
CA PHE A 274 -7.63 0.83 5.77
C PHE A 274 -7.74 1.44 4.38
N SER A 275 -7.32 0.68 3.39
CA SER A 275 -7.57 1.01 1.99
C SER A 275 -9.02 0.70 1.58
N GLY A 276 -9.44 1.19 0.42
CA GLY A 276 -10.75 0.85 -0.13
C GLY A 276 -10.96 -0.67 -0.32
N ALA A 277 -9.90 -1.40 -0.66
CA ALA A 277 -9.95 -2.86 -0.77
C ALA A 277 -10.14 -3.54 0.59
N ASP A 278 -9.51 -3.02 1.65
CA ASP A 278 -9.68 -3.54 3.01
C ASP A 278 -11.11 -3.31 3.50
N ILE A 279 -11.69 -2.14 3.24
CA ILE A 279 -13.09 -1.82 3.58
C ILE A 279 -14.05 -2.74 2.82
N ALA A 280 -13.83 -2.96 1.53
CA ALA A 280 -14.61 -3.92 0.75
C ALA A 280 -14.54 -5.34 1.35
N ASN A 281 -13.35 -5.75 1.79
CA ASN A 281 -13.14 -7.04 2.45
C ASN A 281 -13.84 -7.11 3.81
N VAL A 282 -13.83 -6.04 4.61
CA VAL A 282 -14.59 -5.94 5.88
C VAL A 282 -16.08 -6.17 5.62
N CYS A 283 -16.64 -5.48 4.64
CA CYS A 283 -18.05 -5.61 4.27
C CYS A 283 -18.39 -7.04 3.84
N ASN A 284 -17.56 -7.65 3.02
CA ASN A 284 -17.74 -9.04 2.58
C ASN A 284 -17.61 -10.03 3.74
N GLU A 285 -16.61 -9.88 4.60
CA GLU A 285 -16.37 -10.78 5.74
C GLU A 285 -17.48 -10.66 6.79
N ALA A 286 -18.00 -9.45 7.05
CA ALA A 286 -19.15 -9.25 7.94
C ALA A 286 -20.40 -9.99 7.43
N ALA A 287 -20.66 -9.93 6.12
CA ALA A 287 -21.75 -10.70 5.51
C ALA A 287 -21.55 -12.22 5.65
N LEU A 288 -20.31 -12.71 5.50
CA LEU A 288 -19.99 -14.13 5.69
C LEU A 288 -20.12 -14.56 7.15
N ILE A 289 -19.80 -13.70 8.12
CA ILE A 289 -19.98 -13.96 9.56
C ILE A 289 -21.46 -14.04 9.89
N ALA A 290 -22.28 -13.08 9.45
CA ALA A 290 -23.72 -13.08 9.63
C ALA A 290 -24.36 -14.35 9.03
N ALA A 291 -23.95 -14.72 7.81
CA ALA A 291 -24.45 -15.94 7.16
C ALA A 291 -24.12 -17.22 7.93
N ARG A 292 -22.88 -17.34 8.47
CA ARG A 292 -22.50 -18.49 9.33
C ARG A 292 -23.30 -18.55 10.63
N SER A 293 -23.71 -17.40 11.14
CA SER A 293 -24.52 -17.28 12.34
C SER A 293 -26.03 -17.42 12.06
N ASN A 294 -26.43 -17.78 10.80
CA ASN A 294 -27.82 -17.88 10.33
C ASN A 294 -28.62 -16.60 10.58
N LYS A 295 -28.01 -15.43 10.55
CA LYS A 295 -28.66 -14.12 10.65
C LYS A 295 -29.27 -13.74 9.28
N ASN A 296 -30.35 -12.97 9.29
CA ASN A 296 -31.00 -12.43 8.08
C ASN A 296 -30.44 -11.05 7.67
N PHE A 297 -29.75 -10.38 8.58
CA PHE A 297 -29.16 -9.04 8.43
C PHE A 297 -27.77 -9.06 9.04
N VAL A 298 -26.91 -8.19 8.50
CA VAL A 298 -25.58 -7.93 9.04
C VAL A 298 -25.70 -6.83 10.08
N ASP A 299 -25.27 -7.10 11.31
CA ASP A 299 -25.31 -6.15 12.40
C ASP A 299 -23.91 -5.55 12.73
N LYS A 300 -23.88 -4.60 13.67
CA LYS A 300 -22.65 -3.95 14.13
C LYS A 300 -21.61 -4.94 14.65
N GLU A 301 -22.05 -6.00 15.34
CA GLU A 301 -21.16 -7.01 15.93
C GLU A 301 -20.46 -7.83 14.84
N ASP A 302 -21.16 -8.15 13.74
CA ASP A 302 -20.58 -8.86 12.60
C ASP A 302 -19.46 -8.04 11.93
N PHE A 303 -19.64 -6.72 11.81
CA PHE A 303 -18.60 -5.82 11.30
C PHE A 303 -17.40 -5.76 12.24
N MET A 304 -17.62 -5.66 13.56
CA MET A 304 -16.51 -5.67 14.52
C MET A 304 -15.73 -6.97 14.47
N ASN A 305 -16.42 -8.10 14.38
CA ASN A 305 -15.78 -9.41 14.22
C ASN A 305 -15.04 -9.54 12.88
N ALA A 306 -15.52 -8.90 11.82
CA ALA A 306 -14.86 -8.86 10.52
C ALA A 306 -13.55 -8.04 10.59
N VAL A 307 -13.57 -6.85 11.19
CA VAL A 307 -12.37 -6.03 11.43
C VAL A 307 -11.35 -6.83 12.23
N ASP A 308 -11.80 -7.46 13.33
CA ASP A 308 -10.94 -8.30 14.17
C ASP A 308 -10.27 -9.43 13.39
N ARG A 309 -11.04 -10.08 12.53
CA ARG A 309 -10.56 -11.19 11.72
C ARG A 309 -9.54 -10.74 10.67
N ILE A 310 -9.73 -9.58 10.06
CA ILE A 310 -8.84 -9.04 9.03
C ILE A 310 -7.53 -8.59 9.66
N VAL A 311 -7.57 -7.88 10.77
CA VAL A 311 -6.37 -7.34 11.44
C VAL A 311 -5.65 -8.41 12.26
N GLY A 312 -6.39 -9.20 13.06
CA GLY A 312 -5.80 -10.17 14.00
C GLY A 312 -5.76 -11.61 13.50
N GLY A 313 -6.47 -11.92 12.42
CA GLY A 313 -6.64 -13.29 11.95
C GLY A 313 -7.72 -14.09 12.69
N LEU A 314 -7.82 -15.38 12.36
CA LEU A 314 -8.79 -16.28 12.99
C LEU A 314 -8.45 -16.53 14.46
N GLU A 315 -9.50 -16.53 15.29
CA GLU A 315 -9.45 -16.94 16.68
C GLU A 315 -9.06 -18.43 16.80
N LYS A 316 -8.07 -18.72 17.64
CA LYS A 316 -7.60 -20.08 17.90
C LYS A 316 -8.25 -20.66 19.15
N LYS A 317 -9.46 -21.20 19.02
CA LYS A 317 -10.22 -21.80 20.12
C LYS A 317 -9.56 -23.05 20.76
N ASN A 318 -8.65 -23.70 20.04
CA ASN A 318 -8.03 -24.97 20.47
C ASN A 318 -6.61 -24.82 21.02
N LYS A 319 -6.14 -23.60 21.28
CA LYS A 319 -4.81 -23.43 21.88
C LYS A 319 -4.89 -23.69 23.37
N ILE A 320 -4.24 -24.77 23.80
CA ILE A 320 -4.10 -25.10 25.22
C ILE A 320 -3.07 -24.14 25.81
N THR A 321 -3.52 -23.22 26.66
CA THR A 321 -2.67 -22.35 27.47
C THR A 321 -2.85 -22.73 28.93
N THR A 322 -1.76 -22.79 29.70
CA THR A 322 -1.83 -23.03 31.15
C THR A 322 -2.40 -21.76 31.83
N GLU A 323 -2.93 -21.92 33.05
CA GLU A 323 -3.40 -20.77 33.85
C GLU A 323 -2.27 -19.76 34.09
N GLU A 324 -1.04 -20.23 34.28
CA GLU A 324 0.14 -19.39 34.46
C GLU A 324 0.45 -18.56 33.19
N GLU A 325 0.40 -19.18 32.01
CA GLU A 325 0.55 -18.46 30.73
C GLU A 325 -0.57 -17.45 30.51
N ARG A 326 -1.82 -17.81 30.78
CA ARG A 326 -2.97 -16.89 30.68
C ARG A 326 -2.80 -15.69 31.60
N ARG A 327 -2.34 -15.89 32.83
CA ARG A 327 -2.05 -14.82 33.78
C ARG A 327 -0.93 -13.93 33.27
N SER A 328 0.14 -14.52 32.73
CA SER A 328 1.26 -13.77 32.17
C SER A 328 0.81 -12.90 31.00
N ILE A 329 -0.01 -13.44 30.09
CA ILE A 329 -0.57 -12.70 28.96
C ILE A 329 -1.49 -11.57 29.46
N ALA A 330 -2.35 -11.83 30.45
CA ALA A 330 -3.27 -10.82 30.98
C ALA A 330 -2.53 -9.64 31.60
N ILE A 331 -1.46 -9.90 32.36
CA ILE A 331 -0.59 -8.87 32.96
C ILE A 331 0.11 -8.06 31.86
N HIS A 332 0.61 -8.72 30.83
CA HIS A 332 1.28 -8.11 29.68
C HIS A 332 0.32 -7.14 28.94
N GLU A 333 -0.84 -7.63 28.54
CA GLU A 333 -1.82 -6.84 27.79
C GLU A 333 -2.43 -5.71 28.65
N ALA A 334 -2.66 -5.96 29.95
CA ALA A 334 -3.06 -4.92 30.88
C ALA A 334 -1.99 -3.84 31.02
N GLY A 335 -0.69 -4.19 30.95
CA GLY A 335 0.42 -3.24 30.95
C GLY A 335 0.35 -2.27 29.78
N HIS A 336 0.16 -2.77 28.58
CA HIS A 336 -0.04 -1.95 27.38
C HIS A 336 -1.26 -1.03 27.51
N ALA A 337 -2.38 -1.57 27.98
CA ALA A 337 -3.62 -0.81 28.15
C ALA A 337 -3.48 0.31 29.18
N THR A 338 -2.92 0.02 30.35
CA THR A 338 -2.72 0.99 31.43
C THR A 338 -1.85 2.15 30.98
N ILE A 339 -0.70 1.89 30.35
CA ILE A 339 0.21 2.94 29.91
C ILE A 339 -0.42 3.77 28.79
N SER A 340 -1.03 3.14 27.81
CA SER A 340 -1.68 3.86 26.71
C SER A 340 -2.82 4.74 27.18
N TRP A 341 -3.54 4.38 28.26
CA TRP A 341 -4.59 5.19 28.84
C TRP A 341 -4.07 6.47 29.48
N MET A 342 -2.91 6.39 30.13
CA MET A 342 -2.30 7.49 30.88
C MET A 342 -1.46 8.44 30.01
N LEU A 343 -1.05 8.02 28.80
CA LEU A 343 -0.20 8.84 27.94
C LEU A 343 -1.03 9.71 26.99
N ARG A 344 -0.57 10.96 26.81
CA ARG A 344 -1.26 11.97 26.00
C ARG A 344 -1.32 11.58 24.52
N TYR A 345 -0.18 11.19 23.95
CA TYR A 345 -0.04 10.94 22.53
C TYR A 345 -0.15 9.46 22.17
N ALA A 346 -0.44 8.59 23.13
CA ALA A 346 -0.76 7.21 22.84
C ALA A 346 -2.12 7.11 22.15
N ASN A 347 -2.22 6.19 21.18
CA ASN A 347 -3.47 5.95 20.46
C ASN A 347 -4.59 5.51 21.41
N PRO A 348 -5.82 6.01 21.23
CA PRO A 348 -6.96 5.59 22.03
C PRO A 348 -7.17 4.08 22.00
N LEU A 349 -7.38 3.49 23.16
CA LEU A 349 -7.64 2.07 23.29
C LEU A 349 -9.09 1.75 22.87
N VAL A 350 -9.24 0.72 22.05
CA VAL A 350 -10.57 0.20 21.63
C VAL A 350 -10.95 -0.99 22.48
N LYS A 351 -10.06 -1.97 22.56
CA LYS A 351 -10.26 -3.20 23.34
C LYS A 351 -8.93 -3.87 23.66
N VAL A 352 -8.96 -4.74 24.67
CA VAL A 352 -7.85 -5.63 25.04
C VAL A 352 -8.37 -7.05 25.07
N THR A 353 -7.60 -8.00 24.58
CA THR A 353 -7.99 -9.41 24.57
C THR A 353 -6.79 -10.32 24.85
N ILE A 354 -7.05 -11.39 25.60
CA ILE A 354 -6.11 -12.50 25.81
C ILE A 354 -6.45 -13.72 24.95
N VAL A 355 -7.43 -13.59 24.04
CA VAL A 355 -7.81 -14.64 23.09
C VAL A 355 -6.76 -14.72 22.00
N PRO A 356 -6.08 -15.87 21.81
CA PRO A 356 -5.03 -16.00 20.80
C PRO A 356 -5.60 -15.87 19.38
N ARG A 357 -4.98 -14.99 18.57
CA ARG A 357 -5.32 -14.81 17.15
C ARG A 357 -4.06 -14.83 16.28
N GLY A 358 -4.11 -15.55 15.17
CA GLY A 358 -2.96 -15.63 14.26
C GLY A 358 -1.67 -16.07 14.96
N LYS A 359 -0.65 -15.21 15.05
CA LYS A 359 0.61 -15.44 15.77
C LYS A 359 0.60 -14.85 17.18
N ALA A 360 -0.32 -13.93 17.49
CA ALA A 360 -0.41 -13.26 18.77
C ALA A 360 -1.09 -14.14 19.83
N LEU A 361 -0.62 -14.02 21.08
CA LEU A 361 -1.18 -14.70 22.25
C LEU A 361 -2.29 -13.88 22.92
N GLY A 362 -2.18 -12.57 22.84
CA GLY A 362 -3.14 -11.55 23.22
C GLY A 362 -2.97 -10.34 22.30
N ALA A 363 -3.76 -9.30 22.46
CA ALA A 363 -3.61 -8.04 21.76
C ALA A 363 -4.36 -6.90 22.45
N ALA A 364 -3.71 -5.76 22.58
CA ALA A 364 -4.36 -4.48 22.84
C ALA A 364 -4.60 -3.77 21.48
N TRP A 365 -5.84 -3.41 21.24
CA TRP A 365 -6.29 -2.80 20.00
C TRP A 365 -6.47 -1.31 20.20
N TYR A 366 -5.83 -0.56 19.34
CA TYR A 366 -5.83 0.89 19.38
C TYR A 366 -6.48 1.47 18.14
N LEU A 367 -7.04 2.66 18.27
CA LEU A 367 -7.48 3.47 17.15
C LEU A 367 -6.32 4.38 16.74
N PRO A 368 -5.58 4.10 15.66
CA PRO A 368 -4.51 4.98 15.24
C PRO A 368 -5.06 6.36 14.90
N GLU A 369 -4.45 7.39 15.48
CA GLU A 369 -4.78 8.77 15.15
C GLU A 369 -4.04 9.19 13.87
N GLU A 370 -4.76 9.73 12.91
CA GLU A 370 -4.20 10.27 11.67
C GLU A 370 -3.45 11.57 11.97
N ARG A 371 -2.13 11.50 12.05
CA ARG A 371 -1.25 12.64 12.30
C ARG A 371 -0.41 12.94 11.08
N GLN A 372 -0.50 14.16 10.55
CA GLN A 372 0.36 14.63 9.45
C GLN A 372 1.81 14.82 9.90
N ILE A 373 1.99 15.27 11.15
CA ILE A 373 3.30 15.51 11.75
C ILE A 373 3.32 14.84 13.13
N THR A 374 4.39 14.11 13.42
CA THR A 374 4.60 13.43 14.70
C THR A 374 5.77 14.10 15.44
N THR A 375 5.55 14.53 16.67
CA THR A 375 6.57 15.17 17.51
C THR A 375 7.42 14.14 18.25
N THR A 376 8.55 14.57 18.80
CA THR A 376 9.44 13.71 19.61
C THR A 376 8.70 13.10 20.79
N GLU A 377 7.88 13.90 21.49
CA GLU A 377 7.09 13.47 22.63
C GLU A 377 6.07 12.39 22.23
N ALA A 378 5.46 12.53 21.05
CA ALA A 378 4.51 11.54 20.55
C ALA A 378 5.19 10.20 20.22
N LEU A 379 6.40 10.23 19.66
CA LEU A 379 7.18 9.02 19.43
C LEU A 379 7.66 8.40 20.75
N GLN A 380 8.03 9.19 21.73
CA GLN A 380 8.39 8.73 23.08
C GLN A 380 7.21 8.06 23.78
N ASP A 381 6.01 8.66 23.72
CA ASP A 381 4.78 8.06 24.25
C ASP A 381 4.48 6.73 23.57
N GLN A 382 4.68 6.65 22.26
CA GLN A 382 4.50 5.41 21.50
C GLN A 382 5.52 4.33 21.94
N LEU A 383 6.79 4.68 22.16
CA LEU A 383 7.81 3.78 22.70
C LEU A 383 7.44 3.28 24.10
N CYS A 384 7.02 4.20 24.97
CA CYS A 384 6.59 3.90 26.34
C CYS A 384 5.42 2.91 26.34
N ALA A 385 4.40 3.14 25.50
CA ALA A 385 3.24 2.26 25.35
C ALA A 385 3.62 0.86 24.83
N LEU A 386 4.54 0.77 23.85
CA LEU A 386 5.04 -0.51 23.33
C LEU A 386 5.85 -1.29 24.37
N LEU A 387 6.53 -0.61 25.29
CA LEU A 387 7.29 -1.25 26.37
C LEU A 387 6.40 -1.68 27.54
N GLY A 388 5.12 -1.29 27.54
CA GLY A 388 4.18 -1.52 28.64
C GLY A 388 4.03 -2.97 29.07
N GLY A 389 3.88 -3.88 28.12
CA GLY A 389 3.76 -5.31 28.40
C GLY A 389 5.03 -5.89 29.06
N ARG A 390 6.20 -5.56 28.51
CA ARG A 390 7.49 -5.98 29.07
C ARG A 390 7.73 -5.40 30.47
N ALA A 391 7.38 -4.14 30.70
CA ALA A 391 7.52 -3.48 31.98
C ALA A 391 6.58 -4.10 33.03
N ALA A 392 5.36 -4.47 32.65
CA ALA A 392 4.41 -5.16 33.52
C ALA A 392 4.87 -6.57 33.91
N GLU A 393 5.41 -7.34 32.95
CA GLU A 393 6.01 -8.66 33.25
C GLU A 393 7.13 -8.54 34.28
N ASP A 394 8.05 -7.59 34.11
CA ASP A 394 9.20 -7.39 34.98
C ASP A 394 8.78 -6.97 36.39
N LEU A 395 7.83 -6.02 36.50
CA LEU A 395 7.37 -5.50 37.80
C LEU A 395 6.52 -6.49 38.59
N PHE A 396 5.55 -7.14 37.94
CA PHE A 396 4.50 -7.88 38.65
C PHE A 396 4.68 -9.40 38.62
N LEU A 397 5.49 -9.92 37.67
CA LEU A 397 5.85 -11.35 37.63
C LEU A 397 7.28 -11.61 38.10
N GLY A 398 8.14 -10.57 38.15
CA GLY A 398 9.57 -10.71 38.44
C GLY A 398 10.34 -11.54 37.40
N ARG A 399 9.75 -11.76 36.25
CA ARG A 399 10.34 -12.52 35.14
C ARG A 399 9.82 -11.97 33.79
N VAL A 400 10.66 -12.04 32.79
CA VAL A 400 10.34 -11.59 31.44
C VAL A 400 10.15 -12.78 30.50
N SER A 401 9.26 -12.65 29.53
CA SER A 401 8.91 -13.71 28.60
C SER A 401 9.27 -13.37 27.15
N THR A 402 9.18 -14.36 26.26
CA THR A 402 9.33 -14.15 24.81
C THR A 402 8.11 -13.47 24.18
N GLY A 403 7.04 -13.26 24.94
CA GLY A 403 5.80 -12.63 24.47
C GLY A 403 6.02 -11.24 23.89
N ALA A 404 6.92 -10.46 24.50
CA ALA A 404 7.26 -9.10 24.06
C ALA A 404 8.17 -9.02 22.82
N ALA A 405 8.46 -10.12 22.11
CA ALA A 405 9.43 -10.10 21.00
C ALA A 405 9.02 -9.15 19.88
N ASN A 406 7.74 -9.10 19.52
CA ASN A 406 7.22 -8.18 18.49
C ASN A 406 7.28 -6.72 18.93
N ASP A 407 6.96 -6.46 20.21
CA ASP A 407 7.00 -5.10 20.77
C ASP A 407 8.42 -4.58 20.80
N LEU A 408 9.38 -5.40 21.20
CA LEU A 408 10.80 -5.05 21.21
C LEU A 408 11.34 -4.81 19.79
N GLU A 409 10.89 -5.58 18.79
CA GLU A 409 11.23 -5.32 17.37
C GLU A 409 10.74 -3.94 16.94
N ARG A 410 9.49 -3.60 17.26
CA ARG A 410 8.90 -2.30 16.94
C ARG A 410 9.58 -1.15 17.69
N VAL A 411 9.84 -1.33 18.98
CA VAL A 411 10.58 -0.37 19.80
C VAL A 411 11.96 -0.09 19.22
N THR A 412 12.70 -1.13 18.88
CA THR A 412 14.05 -0.98 18.30
C THR A 412 14.00 -0.22 16.98
N LYS A 413 13.09 -0.61 16.05
CA LYS A 413 12.93 0.08 14.75
C LYS A 413 12.57 1.55 14.93
N LEU A 414 11.66 1.86 15.85
CA LEU A 414 11.22 3.23 16.09
C LEU A 414 12.34 4.08 16.70
N ALA A 415 13.06 3.57 17.69
CA ALA A 415 14.18 4.27 18.33
C ALA A 415 15.33 4.52 17.33
N TYR A 416 15.66 3.54 16.49
CA TYR A 416 16.62 3.73 15.39
C TYR A 416 16.14 4.80 14.39
N ALA A 417 14.85 4.80 14.03
CA ALA A 417 14.29 5.81 13.13
C ALA A 417 14.36 7.21 13.75
N MET A 418 14.09 7.35 15.05
CA MET A 418 14.22 8.65 15.74
C MET A 418 15.63 9.21 15.65
N VAL A 419 16.65 8.38 15.81
CA VAL A 419 18.06 8.82 15.80
C VAL A 419 18.58 8.97 14.37
N THR A 420 18.34 8.00 13.48
CA THR A 420 19.02 7.92 12.17
C THR A 420 18.22 8.51 11.01
N TYR A 421 16.89 8.53 11.10
CA TYR A 421 16.01 9.00 10.02
C TYR A 421 15.45 10.39 10.30
N TYR A 422 14.93 10.62 11.51
CA TYR A 422 14.32 11.90 11.86
C TYR A 422 15.30 12.90 12.47
N GLY A 423 16.51 12.47 12.87
CA GLY A 423 17.50 13.35 13.49
C GLY A 423 17.05 13.95 14.82
N MET A 424 16.22 13.21 15.59
CA MET A 424 15.60 13.62 16.86
C MET A 424 16.46 13.23 18.08
N SER A 425 17.78 13.23 17.94
CA SER A 425 18.72 12.99 19.04
C SER A 425 19.55 14.24 19.30
N ASP A 426 19.75 14.60 20.56
CA ASP A 426 20.57 15.76 20.96
C ASP A 426 22.06 15.59 20.55
N LYS A 427 22.53 14.34 20.48
CA LYS A 427 23.91 14.04 20.08
C LYS A 427 24.14 13.95 18.58
N LEU A 428 23.09 13.67 17.81
CA LEU A 428 23.10 13.55 16.35
C LEU A 428 21.94 14.33 15.74
N PRO A 429 21.84 15.65 15.97
CA PRO A 429 20.70 16.44 15.54
C PRO A 429 20.77 16.73 14.04
N ASN A 430 19.59 16.76 13.38
CA ASN A 430 19.40 17.29 12.04
C ASN A 430 20.17 16.52 10.93
N ILE A 431 20.51 15.26 11.15
CA ILE A 431 21.20 14.42 10.15
C ILE A 431 20.31 13.21 9.85
N ASN A 432 20.14 12.94 8.56
CA ASN A 432 19.49 11.74 8.05
C ASN A 432 20.53 10.78 7.47
N TYR A 433 20.73 9.65 8.13
CA TYR A 433 21.66 8.60 7.67
C TYR A 433 20.96 7.51 6.86
N TYR A 434 19.62 7.52 6.78
CA TYR A 434 18.84 6.43 6.18
C TYR A 434 18.87 6.44 4.65
N GLU A 435 18.79 7.62 4.04
CA GLU A 435 18.85 7.75 2.58
C GLU A 435 20.20 7.33 1.99
N MET A 436 21.27 7.55 2.75
CA MET A 436 22.62 7.13 2.34
C MET A 436 22.78 5.59 2.32
N GLN A 437 21.91 4.85 3.00
CA GLN A 437 21.92 3.38 3.07
C GLN A 437 21.14 2.73 1.90
N ASN A 438 20.26 3.50 1.26
CA ASN A 438 19.33 2.97 0.23
C ASN A 438 19.95 2.92 -1.18
N ASP A 439 21.14 3.44 -1.41
CA ASP A 439 21.87 3.34 -2.69
C ASP A 439 22.42 1.93 -2.95
N GLY A 440 21.63 0.92 -2.69
CA GLY A 440 21.66 -0.49 -3.12
C GLY A 440 23.00 -1.24 -3.26
N TRP A 441 24.14 -0.57 -3.06
CA TRP A 441 25.49 -1.07 -3.34
C TRP A 441 26.52 -0.84 -2.23
N ASN A 442 26.21 -0.02 -1.24
CA ASN A 442 27.10 0.14 -0.11
C ASN A 442 26.79 -0.90 0.97
N LEU A 443 27.58 -1.98 0.95
CA LEU A 443 27.72 -2.92 2.09
C LEU A 443 28.36 -2.24 3.31
N THR A 444 28.80 -0.97 3.16
CA THR A 444 29.42 -0.16 4.22
C THR A 444 28.38 0.81 4.78
N LYS A 445 28.36 0.94 6.10
CA LYS A 445 27.53 1.94 6.79
C LYS A 445 27.89 3.34 6.24
N PRO A 446 26.91 4.26 6.07
CA PRO A 446 27.17 5.61 5.55
C PRO A 446 27.83 6.54 6.59
N TYR A 447 28.28 6.00 7.70
CA TYR A 447 28.88 6.72 8.81
C TYR A 447 30.04 5.92 9.42
N SER A 448 30.91 6.62 10.15
CA SER A 448 32.09 6.03 10.82
C SER A 448 31.68 5.10 11.96
N ASP A 449 32.59 4.23 12.40
CA ASP A 449 32.36 3.35 13.55
C ASP A 449 32.10 4.17 14.83
N THR A 450 32.76 5.30 15.00
CA THR A 450 32.52 6.22 16.13
C THR A 450 31.08 6.77 16.11
N THR A 451 30.55 7.11 14.94
CA THR A 451 29.15 7.53 14.80
C THR A 451 28.19 6.36 15.09
N ALA A 452 28.54 5.14 14.67
CA ALA A 452 27.77 3.95 15.00
C ALA A 452 27.64 3.73 16.51
N GLU A 453 28.73 3.87 17.25
CA GLU A 453 28.75 3.78 18.72
C GLU A 453 27.84 4.84 19.36
N VAL A 454 27.83 6.07 18.83
CA VAL A 454 26.93 7.14 19.32
C VAL A 454 25.48 6.80 19.01
N ILE A 455 25.17 6.30 17.80
CA ILE A 455 23.81 5.85 17.45
C ILE A 455 23.33 4.76 18.41
N ASP A 456 24.14 3.72 18.63
CA ASP A 456 23.78 2.62 19.51
C ASP A 456 23.59 3.09 20.96
N ALA A 457 24.43 4.01 21.45
CA ALA A 457 24.31 4.60 22.78
C ALA A 457 23.02 5.42 22.93
N GLU A 458 22.65 6.24 21.93
CA GLU A 458 21.45 7.06 21.95
C GLU A 458 20.18 6.20 21.85
N VAL A 459 20.15 5.19 20.99
CA VAL A 459 19.05 4.23 20.90
C VAL A 459 18.82 3.54 22.24
N ASN A 460 19.90 3.03 22.86
CA ASN A 460 19.82 2.41 24.17
C ASN A 460 19.34 3.38 25.26
N ARG A 461 19.80 4.63 25.24
CA ARG A 461 19.37 5.66 26.19
C ARG A 461 17.86 5.91 26.07
N ILE A 462 17.37 6.18 24.84
CA ILE A 462 15.95 6.44 24.57
C ILE A 462 15.08 5.27 25.04
N ILE A 463 15.44 4.04 24.69
CA ILE A 463 14.69 2.84 25.08
C ILE A 463 14.68 2.69 26.61
N SER A 464 15.83 2.85 27.27
CA SER A 464 15.94 2.71 28.73
C SER A 464 15.14 3.77 29.47
N GLU A 465 15.18 5.02 29.03
CA GLU A 465 14.39 6.10 29.61
C GLU A 465 12.88 5.83 29.50
N GLN A 466 12.40 5.39 28.34
CA GLN A 466 10.99 5.06 28.16
C GLN A 466 10.58 3.80 28.92
N TYR A 467 11.49 2.84 29.10
CA TYR A 467 11.24 1.65 29.90
C TYR A 467 11.08 1.96 31.39
N GLU A 468 11.94 2.79 31.97
CA GLU A 468 11.80 3.24 33.36
C GLU A 468 10.56 4.14 33.54
N ARG A 469 10.24 4.97 32.55
CA ARG A 469 8.99 5.75 32.55
C ARG A 469 7.77 4.83 32.56
N ALA A 470 7.75 3.78 31.76
CA ALA A 470 6.70 2.76 31.73
C ALA A 470 6.53 2.10 33.11
N LYS A 471 7.63 1.70 33.75
CA LYS A 471 7.61 1.15 35.12
C LYS A 471 7.07 2.14 36.14
N SER A 472 7.43 3.42 36.05
CA SER A 472 6.94 4.45 36.95
C SER A 472 5.42 4.60 36.86
N ILE A 473 4.87 4.67 35.63
CA ILE A 473 3.42 4.77 35.40
C ILE A 473 2.70 3.52 35.95
N LEU A 474 3.25 2.33 35.72
CA LEU A 474 2.64 1.10 36.21
C LEU A 474 2.64 0.99 37.75
N ARG A 475 3.70 1.47 38.42
CA ARG A 475 3.74 1.53 39.90
C ARG A 475 2.71 2.52 40.47
N GLU A 476 2.54 3.67 39.83
CA GLU A 476 1.56 4.67 40.23
C GLU A 476 0.13 4.14 40.09
N HIS A 477 -0.13 3.31 39.09
CA HIS A 477 -1.45 2.76 38.77
C HIS A 477 -1.57 1.25 39.03
N GLU A 478 -0.79 0.68 39.96
CA GLU A 478 -0.69 -0.75 40.25
C GLU A 478 -2.05 -1.40 40.53
N ALA A 479 -2.87 -0.77 41.40
CA ALA A 479 -4.17 -1.33 41.75
C ALA A 479 -5.10 -1.46 40.53
N GLY A 480 -5.17 -0.43 39.69
CA GLY A 480 -5.98 -0.45 38.47
C GLY A 480 -5.45 -1.46 37.45
N HIS A 481 -4.12 -1.58 37.31
CA HIS A 481 -3.51 -2.59 36.45
C HIS A 481 -3.89 -4.02 36.86
N HIS A 482 -3.85 -4.34 38.17
CA HIS A 482 -4.24 -5.65 38.68
C HIS A 482 -5.73 -5.93 38.48
N GLU A 483 -6.61 -4.94 38.72
CA GLU A 483 -8.04 -5.07 38.47
C GLU A 483 -8.30 -5.34 36.97
N LEU A 484 -7.58 -4.65 36.09
CA LEU A 484 -7.68 -4.85 34.63
C LEU A 484 -7.23 -6.25 34.21
N ALA A 485 -6.09 -6.74 34.74
CA ALA A 485 -5.58 -8.08 34.46
C ALA A 485 -6.55 -9.17 34.96
N ASP A 486 -7.12 -9.00 36.16
CA ASP A 486 -8.11 -9.94 36.70
C ASP A 486 -9.41 -9.93 35.88
N LEU A 487 -9.84 -8.78 35.40
CA LEU A 487 -11.00 -8.65 34.51
C LEU A 487 -10.75 -9.35 33.17
N LEU A 488 -9.55 -9.21 32.60
CA LEU A 488 -9.12 -9.94 31.39
C LEU A 488 -9.15 -11.46 31.59
N LEU A 489 -8.69 -11.96 32.74
CA LEU A 489 -8.74 -13.39 33.04
C LEU A 489 -10.18 -13.90 33.11
N LYS A 490 -11.13 -13.10 33.58
CA LYS A 490 -12.56 -13.47 33.73
C LYS A 490 -13.34 -13.36 32.42
N ARG A 491 -13.12 -12.29 31.64
CA ARG A 491 -13.93 -11.98 30.45
C ARG A 491 -13.24 -12.26 29.13
N GLU A 492 -11.93 -12.46 29.16
CA GLU A 492 -11.04 -12.67 27.98
C GLU A 492 -10.96 -11.47 27.01
N VAL A 493 -11.98 -10.63 27.00
CA VAL A 493 -12.05 -9.38 26.20
C VAL A 493 -12.64 -8.28 27.07
N ILE A 494 -12.00 -7.11 27.04
CA ILE A 494 -12.46 -5.88 27.70
C ILE A 494 -12.48 -4.73 26.68
N LEU A 495 -13.38 -3.78 26.88
CA LEU A 495 -13.57 -2.62 26.03
C LEU A 495 -13.05 -1.35 26.72
N ALA A 496 -12.93 -0.26 25.97
CA ALA A 496 -12.51 1.04 26.50
C ALA A 496 -13.37 1.49 27.71
N ASP A 497 -14.68 1.22 27.68
CA ASP A 497 -15.60 1.57 28.78
C ASP A 497 -15.24 0.86 30.11
N ASP A 498 -14.73 -0.36 30.05
CA ASP A 498 -14.25 -1.10 31.22
C ASP A 498 -12.99 -0.46 31.78
N VAL A 499 -12.09 0.02 30.90
CA VAL A 499 -10.85 0.71 31.28
C VAL A 499 -11.18 2.08 31.91
N GLU A 500 -12.13 2.81 31.32
CA GLU A 500 -12.63 4.08 31.87
C GLU A 500 -13.24 3.89 33.26
N ARG A 501 -13.95 2.79 33.50
CA ARG A 501 -14.50 2.49 34.83
C ARG A 501 -13.42 2.27 35.89
N ILE A 502 -12.28 1.67 35.53
CA ILE A 502 -11.17 1.36 36.45
C ILE A 502 -10.30 2.58 36.69
N PHE A 503 -9.90 3.30 35.65
CA PHE A 503 -8.95 4.41 35.72
C PHE A 503 -9.59 5.79 35.69
N GLY A 504 -10.90 5.87 35.48
CA GLY A 504 -11.60 7.14 35.23
C GLY A 504 -11.50 7.57 33.77
N LYS A 505 -12.13 8.70 33.44
CA LYS A 505 -12.07 9.27 32.09
C LYS A 505 -10.61 9.53 31.70
N ARG A 506 -10.27 9.19 30.43
CA ARG A 506 -8.93 9.45 29.92
C ARG A 506 -8.57 10.93 30.12
N PRO A 507 -7.38 11.23 30.67
CA PRO A 507 -7.00 12.61 31.03
C PRO A 507 -6.86 13.54 29.81
N TRP A 508 -6.70 12.94 28.61
CA TRP A 508 -6.41 13.64 27.37
C TRP A 508 -7.49 13.35 26.32
N ALA A 509 -7.97 14.39 25.65
CA ALA A 509 -8.86 14.24 24.49
C ALA A 509 -8.11 13.56 23.34
N SER A 510 -8.79 12.71 22.58
CA SER A 510 -8.26 12.18 21.33
C SER A 510 -8.23 13.30 20.29
N ARG A 511 -7.29 13.22 19.34
CA ARG A 511 -7.22 14.20 18.24
C ARG A 511 -8.53 14.25 17.43
N THR A 512 -9.19 13.11 17.26
CA THR A 512 -10.50 13.03 16.60
C THR A 512 -11.55 13.84 17.37
N GLU A 513 -11.54 13.78 18.70
CA GLU A 513 -12.43 14.59 19.55
C GLU A 513 -12.08 16.07 19.49
N GLU A 514 -10.79 16.42 19.44
CA GLU A 514 -10.31 17.79 19.25
C GLU A 514 -10.75 18.35 17.89
N LEU A 515 -10.58 17.59 16.79
CA LEU A 515 -10.97 18.00 15.44
C LEU A 515 -12.49 18.15 15.27
N LEU A 516 -13.27 17.34 15.97
CA LEU A 516 -14.73 17.40 15.92
C LEU A 516 -15.32 18.42 16.92
N GLY A 517 -14.49 19.09 17.72
CA GLY A 517 -14.93 20.05 18.72
C GLY A 517 -15.78 19.43 19.86
N LEU A 518 -15.72 18.11 20.05
CA LEU A 518 -16.53 17.37 21.01
C LEU A 518 -16.06 17.52 22.46
N ASN A 519 -14.81 17.97 22.68
CA ASN A 519 -14.24 18.25 23.97
C ASN A 519 -13.35 19.50 23.88
N ALA A 520 -13.93 20.68 24.11
CA ALA A 520 -13.11 21.79 24.55
C ALA A 520 -12.61 21.44 25.95
N PRO A 521 -11.27 21.50 26.24
CA PRO A 521 -10.80 21.30 27.60
C PRO A 521 -11.47 22.33 28.50
N ALA A 522 -12.11 21.88 29.58
CA ALA A 522 -12.62 22.76 30.61
C ALA A 522 -11.43 23.51 31.22
N THR A 523 -11.31 24.77 30.84
CA THR A 523 -10.61 25.86 31.55
C THR A 523 -9.18 25.59 32.02
N ALA A 524 -8.20 26.02 31.20
CA ALA A 524 -7.12 26.79 31.80
C ALA A 524 -7.73 28.16 32.18
N THR A 525 -7.88 28.41 33.47
CA THR A 525 -8.16 29.71 34.03
C THR A 525 -7.18 30.73 33.45
N GLU A 526 -7.72 31.74 32.76
CA GLU A 526 -7.01 32.96 32.41
C GLU A 526 -6.52 33.61 33.72
N GLU A 527 -5.26 33.42 34.03
CA GLU A 527 -4.56 34.40 34.86
C GLU A 527 -4.31 35.62 33.98
N THR A 528 -5.23 36.56 34.12
CA THR A 528 -5.10 37.93 33.65
C THR A 528 -3.93 38.58 34.38
N THR A 529 -2.76 38.59 33.79
CA THR A 529 -1.76 39.60 34.09
C THR A 529 -2.02 40.79 33.17
N ALA A 530 -2.73 41.76 33.73
CA ALA A 530 -2.78 43.11 33.22
C ALA A 530 -1.39 43.73 33.40
N ASP A 531 -0.61 43.81 32.32
CA ASP A 531 0.47 44.74 32.20
C ASP A 531 0.20 45.63 31.00
N ALA A 532 -0.04 46.89 31.32
CA ALA A 532 -0.28 47.96 30.38
C ALA A 532 1.02 48.29 29.63
N GLU A 533 1.08 48.02 28.38
CA GLU A 533 2.07 48.65 27.49
C GLU A 533 1.49 49.93 26.89
N ALA A 534 2.19 51.01 27.18
CA ALA A 534 1.94 52.36 26.69
C ALA A 534 2.24 52.45 25.16
N PRO A 535 1.54 53.31 24.43
CA PRO A 535 1.71 53.43 22.99
C PRO A 535 3.03 54.09 22.61
N ILE A 536 3.76 53.52 21.66
CA ILE A 536 4.97 54.08 21.06
C ILE A 536 4.58 55.24 20.14
N PRO A 537 5.21 56.44 20.23
CA PRO A 537 4.93 57.57 19.37
C PRO A 537 5.50 57.37 17.94
N VAL A 538 4.70 57.70 16.99
CA VAL A 538 5.10 57.79 15.56
C VAL A 538 5.77 59.16 15.38
N GLU A 539 7.07 59.21 15.13
CA GLU A 539 7.79 60.30 14.48
C GLU A 539 7.90 59.96 13.01
N GLY A 540 7.47 60.72 12.06
CA GLY A 540 7.80 62.07 11.72
C GLY A 540 8.16 62.01 10.24
N GLU A 541 7.33 62.59 9.37
CA GLU A 541 7.56 62.78 7.93
C GLU A 541 8.93 63.44 7.68
N GLU A 542 9.73 62.89 6.79
CA GLU A 542 10.86 63.61 6.17
C GLU A 542 10.61 63.82 4.67
N LYS A 543 10.73 65.11 4.35
CA LYS A 543 10.42 65.71 3.06
C LYS A 543 11.45 65.34 1.99
N THR A 544 10.92 65.10 0.82
CA THR A 544 11.59 65.14 -0.45
C THR A 544 12.34 66.44 -0.69
N GLU A 545 13.64 66.43 -0.96
CA GLU A 545 14.39 67.48 -1.65
C GLU A 545 14.72 66.99 -3.05
N GLU A 546 14.20 67.72 -4.03
CA GLU A 546 14.63 67.74 -5.41
C GLU A 546 16.02 68.37 -5.51
N HIS A 547 16.90 67.81 -6.32
CA HIS A 547 18.00 68.55 -6.94
C HIS A 547 18.15 68.14 -8.41
N PRO A 548 18.27 69.13 -9.31
CA PRO A 548 18.43 68.92 -10.73
C PRO A 548 19.93 68.85 -11.10
N GLU A 549 20.29 67.93 -11.99
CA GLU A 549 21.07 68.09 -13.22
C GLU A 549 21.20 66.75 -13.96
#